data_09e88fdca72b7bc18c17f11c6a629dc9
#
_entry.id   09e88fdca72b7bc18c17f11c6a629dc9
#
_cell.length_a   1.000
_cell.length_b   1.000
_cell.length_c   1.000
_cell.angle_alpha   90.00
_cell.angle_beta   90.00
_cell.angle_gamma   90.00
#
_symmetry.space_group_name_H-M   'P 1'
#
loop_
_entity.id
_entity.type
_entity.pdbx_description
1 polymer ?
#
loop_
_entity_poly.entity_id
_entity_poly.type
_entity_poly.pdbx_seq_one_letter_code
_entity_poly.pdbx_strand_id
1 'polypeptide(L)'
;MIQGFETREQTDIPIRAFVKSANGVLHKKVKTVDQYEKTEWPTFKDFSKPIAVFGVLRGTGDLIKNCMVMPQVFYYFDHAYFLGNRHSQSKITNEKIYRITRNDYSLTYIDKLDNEDFDRIEKYKPHYQIQEWKREGKYILVVEPSDHAKKYFGCPNWLYDTLLQLKQYTKREIVVRKKDATIPIDKQLEEAYACITFQSTACIKAVLSGVPSFCDGISCGLPVSNMDLSQIEKPTYSDKREEWLNSLLANQFTMTEIENGTAYKKVSRWRFK
;
A
#
# COMPACT_ATOMS: atom_id res chain seq x y z
N MET A 1 18.29 -12.03 12.83
CA MET A 1 18.78 -12.14 11.44
C MET A 1 17.56 -12.20 10.52
N ILE A 2 17.50 -11.40 9.45
CA ILE A 2 16.37 -11.35 8.50
C ILE A 2 16.67 -12.23 7.30
N GLN A 3 15.63 -12.78 6.67
CA GLN A 3 15.70 -13.57 5.46
C GLN A 3 15.02 -12.83 4.30
N GLY A 4 15.75 -12.49 3.24
CA GLY A 4 15.19 -11.85 2.04
C GLY A 4 14.96 -12.87 0.93
N PHE A 5 13.88 -12.69 0.16
CA PHE A 5 13.51 -13.60 -0.91
C PHE A 5 13.53 -12.88 -2.25
N GLU A 6 14.44 -13.31 -3.12
CA GLU A 6 14.62 -12.74 -4.45
C GLU A 6 13.64 -13.36 -5.44
N THR A 7 13.03 -12.54 -6.28
CA THR A 7 12.05 -12.97 -7.29
C THR A 7 12.41 -12.53 -8.70
N ARG A 8 12.80 -11.27 -8.89
CA ARG A 8 13.27 -10.70 -10.15
C ARG A 8 14.15 -9.48 -9.87
N GLU A 9 15.09 -9.21 -10.75
CA GLU A 9 16.15 -8.23 -10.58
C GLU A 9 15.65 -6.84 -10.08
N GLN A 10 14.64 -6.27 -10.72
CA GLN A 10 14.16 -4.94 -10.36
C GLN A 10 13.53 -4.83 -8.96
N THR A 11 12.91 -5.90 -8.46
CA THR A 11 12.30 -5.95 -7.12
C THR A 11 13.26 -6.47 -6.07
N ASP A 12 14.33 -7.13 -6.48
CA ASP A 12 15.32 -7.70 -5.59
C ASP A 12 16.30 -6.65 -5.08
N ILE A 13 16.51 -5.55 -5.83
CA ILE A 13 17.44 -4.47 -5.44
C ILE A 13 17.12 -3.94 -4.02
N PRO A 14 15.91 -3.45 -3.69
CA PRO A 14 15.62 -2.98 -2.34
C PRO A 14 15.63 -4.10 -1.30
N ILE A 15 15.28 -5.34 -1.65
CA ILE A 15 15.37 -6.49 -0.73
C ILE A 15 16.81 -6.80 -0.37
N ARG A 16 17.73 -6.83 -1.36
CA ARG A 16 19.16 -7.05 -1.12
C ARG A 16 19.75 -5.98 -0.21
N ALA A 17 19.47 -4.72 -0.49
CA ALA A 17 19.94 -3.59 0.31
C ALA A 17 19.45 -3.67 1.75
N PHE A 18 18.17 -3.90 1.96
CA PHE A 18 17.55 -4.03 3.28
C PHE A 18 18.11 -5.20 4.08
N VAL A 19 18.23 -6.36 3.46
CA VAL A 19 18.78 -7.56 4.11
C VAL A 19 20.24 -7.38 4.47
N LYS A 20 21.01 -6.76 3.58
CA LYS A 20 22.43 -6.44 3.84
C LYS A 20 22.57 -5.46 5.02
N SER A 21 21.76 -4.39 5.06
CA SER A 21 21.79 -3.41 6.16
C SER A 21 21.40 -4.01 7.52
N ALA A 22 20.61 -5.09 7.50
CA ALA A 22 20.17 -5.82 8.68
C ALA A 22 21.05 -7.06 9.03
N ASN A 23 22.19 -7.24 8.38
CA ASN A 23 23.04 -8.43 8.50
C ASN A 23 22.27 -9.75 8.30
N GLY A 24 21.42 -9.78 7.30
CA GLY A 24 20.54 -10.90 6.98
C GLY A 24 21.08 -11.86 5.92
N VAL A 25 20.24 -12.80 5.49
CA VAL A 25 20.55 -13.82 4.48
C VAL A 25 19.59 -13.69 3.30
N LEU A 26 20.10 -13.87 2.08
CA LEU A 26 19.32 -13.86 0.84
C LEU A 26 19.05 -15.28 0.34
N HIS A 27 17.82 -15.55 0.01
CA HIS A 27 17.38 -16.77 -0.65
C HIS A 27 17.06 -16.48 -2.11
N LYS A 28 17.88 -17.01 -3.01
CA LYS A 28 17.69 -16.85 -4.45
C LYS A 28 16.68 -17.86 -4.96
N LYS A 29 15.87 -17.40 -5.89
CA LYS A 29 14.93 -18.23 -6.65
C LYS A 29 15.67 -19.24 -7.52
N VAL A 30 15.21 -20.48 -7.54
CA VAL A 30 15.83 -21.58 -8.30
C VAL A 30 15.48 -21.55 -9.79
N LYS A 31 14.25 -21.16 -10.13
CA LYS A 31 13.71 -21.20 -11.49
C LYS A 31 13.09 -19.86 -11.87
N THR A 32 13.17 -19.55 -13.17
CA THR A 32 12.36 -18.50 -13.77
C THR A 32 10.92 -19.02 -13.87
N VAL A 33 10.07 -18.58 -12.99
CA VAL A 33 8.67 -19.04 -12.91
C VAL A 33 7.79 -17.89 -13.35
N ASP A 34 6.67 -18.19 -13.99
CA ASP A 34 5.62 -17.22 -14.26
C ASP A 34 5.25 -16.48 -12.97
N GLN A 35 4.83 -15.24 -13.11
CA GLN A 35 4.48 -14.40 -11.94
C GLN A 35 3.34 -14.94 -11.08
N TYR A 36 2.59 -15.92 -11.58
CA TYR A 36 1.45 -16.55 -10.91
C TYR A 36 1.74 -17.96 -10.39
N GLU A 37 2.92 -18.52 -10.69
CA GLU A 37 3.29 -19.85 -10.23
C GLU A 37 3.95 -19.82 -8.85
N LYS A 38 3.83 -20.96 -8.14
CA LYS A 38 4.56 -21.19 -6.90
C LYS A 38 6.06 -21.18 -7.16
N THR A 39 6.79 -20.49 -6.31
CA THR A 39 8.24 -20.45 -6.35
C THR A 39 8.78 -21.17 -5.12
N GLU A 40 9.79 -22.00 -5.34
CA GLU A 40 10.53 -22.63 -4.26
C GLU A 40 11.87 -21.93 -4.06
N TRP A 41 12.23 -21.74 -2.80
CA TRP A 41 13.54 -21.26 -2.38
C TRP A 41 14.27 -22.41 -1.70
N PRO A 42 15.27 -23.04 -2.32
CA PRO A 42 15.85 -24.30 -1.88
C PRO A 42 16.58 -24.19 -0.55
N THR A 43 16.99 -23.00 -0.18
CA THR A 43 17.74 -22.74 1.06
C THR A 43 16.86 -22.29 2.22
N PHE A 44 15.54 -22.13 2.01
CA PHE A 44 14.64 -21.70 3.05
C PHE A 44 14.19 -22.87 3.92
N LYS A 45 14.67 -22.91 5.15
CA LYS A 45 14.34 -23.95 6.13
C LYS A 45 13.96 -23.42 7.51
N ASP A 46 14.15 -22.11 7.75
CA ASP A 46 13.97 -21.53 9.08
C ASP A 46 12.79 -20.56 9.10
N PHE A 47 11.66 -21.04 9.60
CA PHE A 47 10.42 -20.26 9.75
C PHE A 47 10.39 -19.41 11.02
N SER A 48 11.43 -19.44 11.87
CA SER A 48 11.47 -18.65 13.11
C SER A 48 11.98 -17.23 12.90
N LYS A 49 12.64 -16.94 11.77
CA LYS A 49 13.27 -15.65 11.51
C LYS A 49 12.37 -14.74 10.66
N PRO A 50 12.40 -13.42 10.92
CA PRO A 50 11.70 -12.45 10.07
C PRO A 50 12.04 -12.59 8.60
N ILE A 51 11.06 -12.40 7.72
CA ILE A 51 11.25 -12.41 6.28
C ILE A 51 11.09 -11.01 5.68
N ALA A 52 11.74 -10.76 4.53
CA ALA A 52 11.56 -9.57 3.70
C ALA A 52 11.22 -9.98 2.27
N VAL A 53 10.11 -9.47 1.75
CA VAL A 53 9.58 -9.83 0.44
C VAL A 53 9.05 -8.62 -0.31
N PHE A 54 9.09 -8.64 -1.64
CA PHE A 54 8.52 -7.60 -2.50
C PHE A 54 7.23 -8.05 -3.17
N GLY A 55 6.12 -7.39 -2.84
CA GLY A 55 4.81 -7.72 -3.40
C GLY A 55 4.32 -9.12 -3.03
N VAL A 56 3.25 -9.53 -3.69
CA VAL A 56 2.60 -10.84 -3.44
C VAL A 56 2.72 -11.81 -4.61
N LEU A 57 3.46 -11.43 -5.66
CA LEU A 57 3.66 -12.22 -6.87
C LEU A 57 4.84 -13.18 -6.72
N ARG A 58 4.89 -14.21 -7.58
CA ARG A 58 6.04 -15.14 -7.69
C ARG A 58 6.35 -15.93 -6.43
N GLY A 59 5.29 -16.32 -5.69
CA GLY A 59 5.40 -17.14 -4.48
C GLY A 59 5.62 -16.36 -3.18
N THR A 60 5.96 -15.05 -3.23
CA THR A 60 6.11 -14.22 -2.02
C THR A 60 4.81 -14.11 -1.24
N GLY A 61 3.66 -14.11 -1.94
CA GLY A 61 2.35 -14.09 -1.30
C GLY A 61 2.10 -15.33 -0.42
N ASP A 62 2.53 -16.51 -0.84
CA ASP A 62 2.42 -17.72 -0.02
C ASP A 62 3.32 -17.66 1.22
N LEU A 63 4.53 -17.08 1.09
CA LEU A 63 5.39 -16.85 2.25
C LEU A 63 4.73 -15.92 3.27
N ILE A 64 4.08 -14.83 2.82
CA ILE A 64 3.36 -13.91 3.71
C ILE A 64 2.20 -14.64 4.42
N LYS A 65 1.39 -15.41 3.67
CA LYS A 65 0.28 -16.21 4.26
C LYS A 65 0.79 -17.16 5.34
N ASN A 66 1.91 -17.84 5.08
CA ASN A 66 2.55 -18.69 6.08
C ASN A 66 2.99 -17.91 7.33
N CYS A 67 3.57 -16.71 7.16
CA CYS A 67 3.94 -15.84 8.29
C CYS A 67 2.73 -15.44 9.13
N MET A 68 1.59 -15.16 8.50
CA MET A 68 0.36 -14.80 9.21
C MET A 68 -0.19 -15.96 10.04
N VAL A 69 -0.10 -17.20 9.53
CA VAL A 69 -0.55 -18.39 10.25
C VAL A 69 0.40 -18.77 11.39
N MET A 70 1.71 -18.61 11.18
CA MET A 70 2.76 -19.03 12.11
C MET A 70 3.30 -17.91 13.01
N PRO A 71 2.57 -16.86 13.31
CA PRO A 71 2.90 -15.54 13.86
C PRO A 71 4.36 -15.11 13.66
N GLN A 72 4.86 -15.24 12.44
CA GLN A 72 6.21 -14.85 12.05
C GLN A 72 6.23 -13.40 11.55
N VAL A 73 7.26 -12.64 11.91
CA VAL A 73 7.42 -11.28 11.41
C VAL A 73 7.77 -11.29 9.93
N PHE A 74 7.08 -10.45 9.16
CA PHE A 74 7.44 -10.17 7.78
C PHE A 74 7.53 -8.67 7.51
N TYR A 75 8.46 -8.30 6.63
CA TYR A 75 8.60 -6.97 6.05
C TYR A 75 8.14 -7.02 4.60
N TYR A 76 7.09 -6.27 4.33
CA TYR A 76 6.47 -6.23 3.00
C TYR A 76 6.92 -4.96 2.28
N PHE A 77 7.50 -5.14 1.11
CA PHE A 77 7.93 -4.08 0.23
C PHE A 77 6.95 -3.91 -0.92
N ASP A 78 6.70 -2.65 -1.28
CA ASP A 78 5.97 -2.31 -2.49
C ASP A 78 6.39 -0.91 -2.97
N HIS A 79 5.84 -0.50 -4.12
CA HIS A 79 6.01 0.86 -4.62
C HIS A 79 5.50 1.89 -3.61
N ALA A 80 6.14 3.05 -3.56
CA ALA A 80 5.81 4.11 -2.63
C ALA A 80 4.34 4.56 -2.69
N TYR A 81 3.86 5.14 -1.62
CA TYR A 81 2.56 5.81 -1.59
C TYR A 81 2.54 7.04 -2.48
N PHE A 82 3.66 7.76 -2.49
CA PHE A 82 3.87 9.05 -3.17
C PHE A 82 5.25 9.09 -3.84
N LEU A 83 5.56 10.22 -4.49
CA LEU A 83 6.89 10.64 -4.93
C LEU A 83 7.49 9.88 -6.10
N GLY A 84 6.86 8.87 -6.59
CA GLY A 84 7.35 8.11 -7.72
C GLY A 84 6.29 7.19 -8.27
N ASN A 85 6.57 6.62 -9.40
CA ASN A 85 5.76 5.56 -9.97
C ASN A 85 6.60 4.28 -10.12
N ARG A 86 5.95 3.23 -10.53
CA ARG A 86 6.57 1.90 -10.71
C ARG A 86 7.81 1.92 -11.61
N HIS A 87 7.88 2.84 -12.57
CA HIS A 87 8.85 2.83 -13.66
C HIS A 87 9.87 3.97 -13.59
N SER A 88 9.64 5.00 -12.76
CA SER A 88 10.50 6.17 -12.69
C SER A 88 11.03 6.45 -11.29
N GLN A 89 12.13 7.17 -11.25
CA GLN A 89 12.64 7.79 -10.03
C GLN A 89 11.74 8.95 -9.63
N SER A 90 11.75 9.29 -8.36
CA SER A 90 11.12 10.50 -7.86
C SER A 90 11.84 11.73 -8.40
N LYS A 91 11.08 12.69 -8.90
CA LYS A 91 11.62 14.00 -9.31
C LYS A 91 12.15 14.84 -8.14
N ILE A 92 11.72 14.49 -6.91
CA ILE A 92 12.11 15.21 -5.69
C ILE A 92 13.44 14.69 -5.16
N THR A 93 13.65 13.38 -5.18
CA THR A 93 14.83 12.74 -4.57
C THR A 93 15.83 12.25 -5.59
N ASN A 94 15.43 12.19 -6.86
CA ASN A 94 16.21 11.58 -7.94
C ASN A 94 16.51 10.08 -7.71
N GLU A 95 15.77 9.44 -6.82
CA GLU A 95 15.91 8.03 -6.45
C GLU A 95 14.57 7.30 -6.59
N LYS A 96 14.61 5.98 -6.62
CA LYS A 96 13.41 5.16 -6.41
C LYS A 96 13.05 5.17 -4.93
N ILE A 97 11.75 5.23 -4.68
CA ILE A 97 11.19 5.22 -3.33
C ILE A 97 10.29 4.01 -3.18
N TYR A 98 10.37 3.37 -2.03
CA TYR A 98 9.59 2.19 -1.68
C TYR A 98 8.89 2.38 -0.34
N ARG A 99 7.69 1.84 -0.19
CA ARG A 99 7.09 1.66 1.12
C ARG A 99 7.55 0.33 1.71
N ILE A 100 7.72 0.31 3.02
CA ILE A 100 8.05 -0.90 3.77
C ILE A 100 7.12 -0.96 4.97
N THR A 101 6.39 -2.05 5.10
CA THR A 101 5.52 -2.29 6.25
C THR A 101 5.94 -3.57 6.97
N ARG A 102 5.63 -3.64 8.26
CA ARG A 102 5.87 -4.83 9.08
C ARG A 102 4.53 -5.46 9.45
N ASN A 103 4.39 -6.77 9.17
CA ASN A 103 3.22 -7.57 9.47
C ASN A 103 1.91 -7.07 8.84
N ASP A 104 2.02 -6.27 7.77
CA ASP A 104 0.87 -5.75 7.04
C ASP A 104 1.22 -5.51 5.57
N TYR A 105 0.21 -5.44 4.69
CA TYR A 105 0.37 -5.10 3.26
C TYR A 105 0.46 -3.60 3.02
N SER A 106 0.04 -2.81 3.99
CA SER A 106 0.01 -1.36 3.92
C SER A 106 0.02 -0.76 5.32
N LEU A 107 0.24 0.55 5.43
CA LEU A 107 0.12 1.25 6.71
C LEU A 107 -1.36 1.50 7.01
N THR A 108 -1.96 0.67 7.84
CA THR A 108 -3.40 0.68 8.17
C THR A 108 -3.73 1.48 9.43
N TYR A 109 -2.78 2.21 9.97
CA TYR A 109 -2.91 3.05 11.17
C TYR A 109 -2.11 4.35 11.04
N ILE A 110 -2.36 5.30 11.94
CA ILE A 110 -1.54 6.50 12.10
C ILE A 110 -0.34 6.14 12.98
N ASP A 111 0.86 6.30 12.44
CA ASP A 111 2.10 5.93 13.11
C ASP A 111 2.51 6.98 14.16
N LYS A 112 3.19 6.54 15.19
CA LYS A 112 3.85 7.42 16.16
C LYS A 112 5.19 7.87 15.58
N LEU A 113 5.25 9.13 15.22
CA LEU A 113 6.41 9.75 14.57
C LEU A 113 7.50 10.10 15.59
N ASP A 114 8.75 10.07 15.15
CA ASP A 114 9.92 10.54 15.88
C ASP A 114 10.65 11.65 15.11
N ASN A 115 11.73 12.19 15.67
CA ASN A 115 12.48 13.30 15.07
C ASN A 115 13.04 12.96 13.68
N GLU A 116 13.52 11.72 13.47
CA GLU A 116 14.04 11.26 12.18
C GLU A 116 12.93 11.22 11.10
N ASP A 117 11.67 11.05 11.51
CA ASP A 117 10.51 11.08 10.62
C ASP A 117 10.16 12.49 10.17
N PHE A 118 10.33 13.49 11.04
CA PHE A 118 10.01 14.89 10.72
C PHE A 118 10.89 15.43 9.60
N ASP A 119 12.16 15.08 9.51
CA ASP A 119 13.05 15.47 8.41
C ASP A 119 12.49 14.98 7.06
N ARG A 120 11.96 13.76 7.03
CA ARG A 120 11.33 13.17 5.85
C ARG A 120 10.02 13.85 5.49
N ILE A 121 9.20 14.16 6.51
CA ILE A 121 7.93 14.85 6.35
C ILE A 121 8.16 16.27 5.82
N GLU A 122 9.04 17.04 6.41
CA GLU A 122 9.36 18.41 5.98
C GLU A 122 9.85 18.46 4.53
N LYS A 123 10.64 17.50 4.12
CA LYS A 123 11.14 17.38 2.75
C LYS A 123 10.02 17.10 1.73
N TYR A 124 9.04 16.29 2.09
CA TYR A 124 8.07 15.78 1.11
C TYR A 124 6.70 16.44 1.17
N LYS A 125 6.25 16.84 2.36
CA LYS A 125 4.92 17.41 2.60
C LYS A 125 4.58 18.63 1.73
N PRO A 126 5.51 19.57 1.44
CA PRO A 126 5.22 20.72 0.59
C PRO A 126 4.72 20.38 -0.82
N HIS A 127 4.92 19.13 -1.27
CA HIS A 127 4.45 18.66 -2.57
C HIS A 127 3.02 18.08 -2.54
N TYR A 128 2.37 18.05 -1.36
CA TYR A 128 1.04 17.48 -1.19
C TYR A 128 0.15 18.44 -0.41
N GLN A 129 -1.01 18.72 -0.99
CA GLN A 129 -2.02 19.58 -0.37
C GLN A 129 -3.24 18.73 -0.04
N ILE A 130 -3.81 18.98 1.14
CA ILE A 130 -5.08 18.41 1.56
C ILE A 130 -6.16 19.44 1.26
N GLN A 131 -7.03 19.13 0.29
CA GLN A 131 -8.16 19.98 -0.06
C GLN A 131 -9.26 19.87 0.99
N GLU A 132 -10.10 20.89 1.12
CA GLU A 132 -11.30 20.81 1.96
C GLU A 132 -12.21 19.64 1.53
N TRP A 133 -12.91 19.06 2.50
CA TRP A 133 -13.82 17.96 2.22
C TRP A 133 -14.97 18.40 1.31
N LYS A 134 -15.14 17.71 0.21
CA LYS A 134 -16.30 17.85 -0.67
C LYS A 134 -17.53 17.27 -0.01
N ARG A 135 -18.63 18.01 -0.07
CA ARG A 135 -19.94 17.58 0.42
C ARG A 135 -20.88 17.18 -0.71
N GLU A 136 -20.50 17.53 -1.93
CA GLU A 136 -21.29 17.32 -3.15
C GLU A 136 -20.43 16.63 -4.22
N GLY A 137 -21.11 16.01 -5.17
CA GLY A 137 -20.51 15.34 -6.32
C GLY A 137 -21.56 14.63 -7.14
N LYS A 138 -21.24 14.35 -8.39
CA LYS A 138 -22.20 13.79 -9.36
C LYS A 138 -22.36 12.26 -9.19
N TYR A 139 -21.28 11.57 -8.89
CA TYR A 139 -21.25 10.10 -8.90
C TYR A 139 -20.35 9.51 -7.81
N ILE A 140 -20.48 8.22 -7.60
CA ILE A 140 -19.60 7.42 -6.78
C ILE A 140 -18.57 6.75 -7.70
N LEU A 141 -17.28 6.99 -7.44
CA LEU A 141 -16.18 6.38 -8.19
C LEU A 141 -15.78 5.05 -7.51
N VAL A 142 -16.01 3.93 -8.17
CA VAL A 142 -15.57 2.60 -7.71
C VAL A 142 -14.31 2.20 -8.46
N VAL A 143 -13.19 2.09 -7.75
CA VAL A 143 -11.89 1.69 -8.33
C VAL A 143 -11.70 0.19 -8.19
N GLU A 144 -11.88 -0.53 -9.29
CA GLU A 144 -11.78 -1.98 -9.32
C GLU A 144 -10.36 -2.48 -9.00
N PRO A 145 -10.19 -3.41 -8.04
CA PRO A 145 -8.91 -4.07 -7.84
C PRO A 145 -8.52 -4.93 -9.05
N SER A 146 -7.24 -5.10 -9.29
CA SER A 146 -6.77 -5.99 -10.37
C SER A 146 -7.20 -7.43 -10.13
N ASP A 147 -7.37 -8.22 -11.19
CA ASP A 147 -7.76 -9.64 -11.08
C ASP A 147 -6.78 -10.43 -10.20
N HIS A 148 -5.49 -10.06 -10.28
CA HIS A 148 -4.50 -10.64 -9.42
C HIS A 148 -4.75 -10.33 -7.94
N ALA A 149 -5.09 -9.10 -7.58
CA ALA A 149 -5.43 -8.73 -6.20
C ALA A 149 -6.70 -9.48 -5.75
N LYS A 150 -7.74 -9.50 -6.59
CA LYS A 150 -8.98 -10.25 -6.31
C LYS A 150 -8.69 -11.74 -6.03
N LYS A 151 -7.86 -12.37 -6.86
CA LYS A 151 -7.45 -13.78 -6.68
C LYS A 151 -6.66 -13.99 -5.40
N TYR A 152 -5.65 -13.15 -5.15
CA TYR A 152 -4.77 -13.28 -3.99
C TYR A 152 -5.51 -13.13 -2.66
N PHE A 153 -6.38 -12.13 -2.57
CA PHE A 153 -7.16 -11.83 -1.37
C PHE A 153 -8.48 -12.61 -1.26
N GLY A 154 -8.78 -13.49 -2.21
CA GLY A 154 -9.95 -14.37 -2.16
C GLY A 154 -11.28 -13.63 -2.38
N CYS A 155 -11.28 -12.51 -3.10
CA CYS A 155 -12.48 -11.71 -3.36
C CYS A 155 -12.77 -11.56 -4.88
N PRO A 156 -12.99 -12.66 -5.62
CA PRO A 156 -13.13 -12.62 -7.08
C PRO A 156 -14.33 -11.77 -7.55
N ASN A 157 -15.37 -11.70 -6.75
CA ASN A 157 -16.60 -10.98 -7.06
C ASN A 157 -16.67 -9.58 -6.43
N TRP A 158 -15.56 -9.05 -5.90
CA TRP A 158 -15.56 -7.79 -5.15
C TRP A 158 -16.31 -6.64 -5.83
N LEU A 159 -16.12 -6.45 -7.14
CA LEU A 159 -16.81 -5.39 -7.87
C LEU A 159 -18.33 -5.64 -7.89
N TYR A 160 -18.75 -6.86 -8.22
CA TYR A 160 -20.16 -7.23 -8.27
C TYR A 160 -20.84 -7.04 -6.91
N ASP A 161 -20.22 -7.54 -5.84
CA ASP A 161 -20.74 -7.45 -4.47
C ASP A 161 -20.83 -5.99 -4.01
N THR A 162 -19.79 -5.18 -4.31
CA THR A 162 -19.77 -3.74 -4.03
C THR A 162 -20.91 -3.00 -4.75
N LEU A 163 -21.09 -3.27 -6.05
CA LEU A 163 -22.16 -2.63 -6.83
C LEU A 163 -23.55 -3.04 -6.34
N LEU A 164 -23.72 -4.31 -5.94
CA LEU A 164 -24.98 -4.81 -5.41
C LEU A 164 -25.33 -4.13 -4.07
N GLN A 165 -24.35 -3.97 -3.19
CA GLN A 165 -24.52 -3.26 -1.92
C GLN A 165 -24.85 -1.78 -2.15
N LEU A 166 -24.12 -1.09 -3.02
CA LEU A 166 -24.34 0.33 -3.29
C LEU A 166 -25.76 0.62 -3.78
N LYS A 167 -26.31 -0.24 -4.63
CA LYS A 167 -27.69 -0.09 -5.13
C LYS A 167 -28.76 -0.09 -4.03
N GLN A 168 -28.45 -0.63 -2.85
CA GLN A 168 -29.34 -0.62 -1.69
C GLN A 168 -29.32 0.71 -0.94
N TYR A 169 -28.20 1.44 -1.00
CA TYR A 169 -27.95 2.60 -0.15
C TYR A 169 -27.92 3.94 -0.88
N THR A 170 -27.81 3.92 -2.22
CA THR A 170 -27.75 5.16 -3.00
C THR A 170 -28.45 5.06 -4.34
N LYS A 171 -28.93 6.21 -4.84
CA LYS A 171 -29.45 6.39 -6.20
C LYS A 171 -28.48 7.16 -7.10
N ARG A 172 -27.28 7.51 -6.57
CA ARG A 172 -26.28 8.21 -7.37
C ARG A 172 -25.77 7.35 -8.50
N GLU A 173 -25.34 7.98 -9.56
CA GLU A 173 -24.60 7.32 -10.62
C GLU A 173 -23.36 6.64 -10.04
N ILE A 174 -23.01 5.46 -10.57
CA ILE A 174 -21.82 4.72 -10.19
C ILE A 174 -20.90 4.61 -11.40
N VAL A 175 -19.71 5.19 -11.29
CA VAL A 175 -18.67 5.13 -12.30
C VAL A 175 -17.61 4.13 -11.89
N VAL A 176 -17.39 3.08 -12.69
CA VAL A 176 -16.39 2.07 -12.43
C VAL A 176 -15.08 2.42 -13.15
N ARG A 177 -14.00 2.55 -12.39
CA ARG A 177 -12.66 2.74 -12.91
C ARG A 177 -11.89 1.43 -12.89
N LYS A 178 -11.51 0.96 -14.08
CA LYS A 178 -10.59 -0.18 -14.26
C LYS A 178 -9.13 0.27 -14.27
N LYS A 179 -8.20 -0.70 -14.16
CA LYS A 179 -6.76 -0.43 -14.12
C LYS A 179 -6.21 0.22 -15.40
N ASP A 180 -6.81 -0.09 -16.54
CA ASP A 180 -6.45 0.40 -17.88
C ASP A 180 -7.21 1.68 -18.30
N ALA A 181 -7.92 2.30 -17.37
CA ALA A 181 -8.66 3.54 -17.64
C ALA A 181 -7.72 4.64 -18.16
N THR A 182 -8.08 5.25 -19.27
CA THR A 182 -7.30 6.30 -19.94
C THR A 182 -7.45 7.67 -19.28
N ILE A 183 -8.63 7.94 -18.66
CA ILE A 183 -8.87 9.20 -17.97
C ILE A 183 -8.05 9.23 -16.67
N PRO A 184 -7.25 10.27 -16.41
CA PRO A 184 -6.54 10.41 -15.15
C PRO A 184 -7.50 10.37 -13.95
N ILE A 185 -7.11 9.69 -12.88
CA ILE A 185 -7.98 9.58 -11.69
C ILE A 185 -8.30 10.93 -11.08
N ASP A 186 -7.35 11.87 -11.11
CA ASP A 186 -7.54 13.22 -10.57
C ASP A 186 -8.72 13.93 -11.25
N LYS A 187 -8.88 13.74 -12.58
CA LYS A 187 -10.03 14.27 -13.33
C LYS A 187 -11.35 13.61 -12.93
N GLN A 188 -11.34 12.32 -12.65
CA GLN A 188 -12.55 11.65 -12.16
C GLN A 188 -12.90 12.08 -10.72
N LEU A 189 -11.91 12.37 -9.88
CA LEU A 189 -12.13 12.85 -8.52
C LEU A 189 -12.69 14.28 -8.46
N GLU A 190 -12.52 15.09 -9.51
CA GLU A 190 -13.08 16.46 -9.56
C GLU A 190 -14.60 16.47 -9.37
N GLU A 191 -15.31 15.50 -9.93
CA GLU A 191 -16.78 15.40 -9.89
C GLU A 191 -17.31 14.27 -9.00
N ALA A 192 -16.42 13.47 -8.40
CA ALA A 192 -16.82 12.37 -7.54
C ALA A 192 -17.35 12.86 -6.19
N TYR A 193 -18.48 12.28 -5.75
CA TYR A 193 -19.04 12.44 -4.40
C TYR A 193 -18.28 11.60 -3.37
N ALA A 194 -17.96 10.35 -3.72
CA ALA A 194 -17.18 9.44 -2.91
C ALA A 194 -16.32 8.53 -3.80
N CYS A 195 -15.25 7.97 -3.23
CA CYS A 195 -14.38 7.03 -3.92
C CYS A 195 -14.29 5.72 -3.13
N ILE A 196 -14.60 4.61 -3.79
CA ILE A 196 -14.54 3.28 -3.18
C ILE A 196 -13.37 2.50 -3.75
N THR A 197 -12.55 1.94 -2.88
CA THR A 197 -11.40 1.12 -3.27
C THR A 197 -11.28 -0.10 -2.37
N PHE A 198 -10.73 -1.20 -2.86
CA PHE A 198 -10.36 -2.33 -2.02
C PHE A 198 -9.11 -1.98 -1.18
N GLN A 199 -7.94 -1.96 -1.81
CA GLN A 199 -6.66 -1.64 -1.16
C GLN A 199 -5.80 -0.68 -1.99
N SER A 200 -6.40 -0.05 -2.99
CA SER A 200 -5.67 0.79 -3.93
C SER A 200 -5.18 2.09 -3.29
N THR A 201 -3.97 2.52 -3.66
CA THR A 201 -3.48 3.87 -3.33
C THR A 201 -4.33 4.99 -3.96
N ALA A 202 -5.33 4.66 -4.77
CA ALA A 202 -6.33 5.63 -5.25
C ALA A 202 -7.08 6.31 -4.09
N CYS A 203 -7.24 5.64 -2.93
CA CYS A 203 -7.79 6.25 -1.72
C CYS A 203 -6.98 7.48 -1.26
N ILE A 204 -5.65 7.46 -1.45
CA ILE A 204 -4.79 8.59 -1.09
C ILE A 204 -5.17 9.82 -1.91
N LYS A 205 -5.30 9.66 -3.23
CA LYS A 205 -5.69 10.76 -4.11
C LYS A 205 -7.09 11.27 -3.79
N ALA A 206 -8.04 10.38 -3.51
CA ALA A 206 -9.37 10.75 -3.10
C ALA A 206 -9.35 11.62 -1.83
N VAL A 207 -8.70 11.15 -0.76
CA VAL A 207 -8.61 11.86 0.53
C VAL A 207 -7.91 13.20 0.39
N LEU A 208 -6.81 13.28 -0.37
CA LEU A 208 -6.09 14.55 -0.62
C LEU A 208 -6.94 15.53 -1.44
N SER A 209 -7.74 15.04 -2.39
CA SER A 209 -8.67 15.88 -3.19
C SER A 209 -9.96 16.25 -2.45
N GLY A 210 -10.07 15.91 -1.16
CA GLY A 210 -11.25 16.17 -0.35
C GLY A 210 -12.44 15.26 -0.65
N VAL A 211 -12.25 14.17 -1.41
CA VAL A 211 -13.30 13.21 -1.70
C VAL A 211 -13.33 12.13 -0.62
N PRO A 212 -14.46 11.91 0.08
CA PRO A 212 -14.58 10.85 1.06
C PRO A 212 -14.24 9.49 0.44
N SER A 213 -13.39 8.74 1.11
CA SER A 213 -12.99 7.41 0.65
C SER A 213 -13.64 6.31 1.47
N PHE A 214 -13.97 5.22 0.78
CA PHE A 214 -14.40 3.95 1.38
C PHE A 214 -13.38 2.88 0.99
N CYS A 215 -12.85 2.16 1.96
CA CYS A 215 -11.83 1.16 1.69
C CYS A 215 -11.94 -0.06 2.60
N ASP A 216 -11.30 -1.14 2.21
CA ASP A 216 -11.18 -2.34 3.01
C ASP A 216 -10.11 -2.22 4.11
N GLY A 217 -10.17 -3.10 5.12
CA GLY A 217 -9.30 -3.09 6.31
C GLY A 217 -7.80 -3.24 6.07
N ILE A 218 -7.38 -3.56 4.84
CA ILE A 218 -5.96 -3.66 4.44
C ILE A 218 -5.45 -2.45 3.66
N SER A 219 -6.25 -1.40 3.54
CA SER A 219 -5.90 -0.19 2.81
C SER A 219 -5.12 0.80 3.67
N CYS A 220 -4.16 1.52 3.06
CA CYS A 220 -3.52 2.67 3.70
C CYS A 220 -4.48 3.84 3.96
N GLY A 221 -5.65 3.84 3.35
CA GLY A 221 -6.71 4.82 3.60
C GLY A 221 -7.49 4.57 4.89
N LEU A 222 -7.41 3.37 5.48
CA LEU A 222 -8.22 2.95 6.62
C LEU A 222 -8.33 3.97 7.75
N PRO A 223 -7.25 4.66 8.19
CA PRO A 223 -7.35 5.60 9.31
C PRO A 223 -8.22 6.83 9.06
N VAL A 224 -8.51 7.15 7.80
CA VAL A 224 -9.23 8.37 7.39
C VAL A 224 -10.39 8.10 6.43
N SER A 225 -10.70 6.83 6.19
CA SER A 225 -11.75 6.37 5.28
C SER A 225 -12.90 5.72 6.03
N ASN A 226 -14.00 5.53 5.34
CA ASN A 226 -15.15 4.76 5.81
C ASN A 226 -14.97 3.29 5.38
N MET A 227 -15.56 2.36 6.11
CA MET A 227 -15.60 0.93 5.76
C MET A 227 -17.01 0.45 5.41
N ASP A 228 -18.02 1.07 5.99
CA ASP A 228 -19.42 0.67 5.85
C ASP A 228 -20.10 1.42 4.69
N LEU A 229 -20.40 0.70 3.62
CA LEU A 229 -21.08 1.26 2.44
C LEU A 229 -22.52 1.73 2.72
N SER A 230 -23.14 1.31 3.82
CA SER A 230 -24.45 1.83 4.23
C SER A 230 -24.40 3.32 4.56
N GLN A 231 -23.21 3.84 4.86
CA GLN A 231 -22.95 5.25 5.18
C GLN A 231 -22.58 6.09 3.93
N ILE A 232 -22.77 5.55 2.72
CA ILE A 232 -22.30 6.20 1.49
C ILE A 232 -22.91 7.60 1.29
N GLU A 233 -24.16 7.82 1.71
CA GLU A 233 -24.81 9.15 1.63
C GLU A 233 -24.51 10.05 2.83
N LYS A 234 -23.88 9.52 3.87
CA LYS A 234 -23.48 10.26 5.08
C LYS A 234 -22.06 9.85 5.53
N PRO A 235 -21.06 10.04 4.66
CA PRO A 235 -19.71 9.61 4.97
C PRO A 235 -19.15 10.38 6.18
N THR A 236 -18.31 9.71 6.95
CA THR A 236 -17.51 10.36 7.99
C THR A 236 -16.38 11.14 7.33
N TYR A 237 -16.15 12.33 7.80
CA TYR A 237 -15.11 13.25 7.35
C TYR A 237 -14.04 13.34 8.44
N SER A 238 -12.97 12.56 8.30
CA SER A 238 -11.91 12.50 9.29
C SER A 238 -11.15 13.83 9.43
N ASP A 239 -10.91 14.27 10.64
CA ASP A 239 -10.03 15.39 11.00
C ASP A 239 -8.55 14.99 11.05
N LYS A 240 -8.23 13.69 10.96
CA LYS A 240 -6.87 13.13 11.10
C LYS A 240 -6.09 13.03 9.78
N ARG A 241 -6.53 13.69 8.72
CA ARG A 241 -5.87 13.61 7.40
C ARG A 241 -4.42 14.08 7.41
N GLU A 242 -4.13 15.10 8.23
CA GLU A 242 -2.77 15.64 8.37
C GLU A 242 -1.82 14.61 9.02
N GLU A 243 -2.23 14.02 10.14
CA GLU A 243 -1.48 13.00 10.86
C GLU A 243 -1.29 11.74 10.00
N TRP A 244 -2.34 11.36 9.28
CA TRP A 244 -2.31 10.26 8.34
C TRP A 244 -1.34 10.49 7.18
N LEU A 245 -1.37 11.68 6.56
CA LEU A 245 -0.44 12.03 5.48
C LEU A 245 1.00 11.99 5.99
N ASN A 246 1.26 12.57 7.14
CA ASN A 246 2.57 12.54 7.77
C ASN A 246 3.05 11.10 8.03
N SER A 247 2.17 10.22 8.51
CA SER A 247 2.48 8.80 8.69
C SER A 247 2.86 8.11 7.39
N LEU A 248 2.14 8.36 6.29
CA LEU A 248 2.47 7.79 4.99
C LEU A 248 3.81 8.30 4.45
N LEU A 249 4.09 9.61 4.61
CA LEU A 249 5.35 10.22 4.19
C LEU A 249 6.55 9.66 4.97
N ALA A 250 6.37 9.41 6.26
CA ALA A 250 7.39 8.86 7.14
C ALA A 250 7.70 7.37 6.88
N ASN A 251 6.78 6.62 6.29
CA ASN A 251 6.88 5.18 6.07
C ASN A 251 7.15 4.78 4.61
N GLN A 252 7.83 5.66 3.87
CA GLN A 252 8.39 5.37 2.55
C GLN A 252 9.84 5.85 2.51
N PHE A 253 10.71 5.08 1.83
CA PHE A 253 12.15 5.20 1.94
C PHE A 253 12.80 5.24 0.57
N THR A 254 13.81 6.09 0.41
CA THR A 254 14.70 6.09 -0.75
C THR A 254 15.60 4.86 -0.74
N MET A 255 16.23 4.57 -1.88
CA MET A 255 17.24 3.51 -1.92
C MET A 255 18.38 3.77 -0.94
N THR A 256 18.86 5.01 -0.86
CA THR A 256 19.91 5.41 0.10
C THR A 256 19.51 5.10 1.55
N GLU A 257 18.27 5.38 1.95
CA GLU A 257 17.78 5.09 3.31
C GLU A 257 17.62 3.58 3.57
N ILE A 258 17.37 2.80 2.54
CA ILE A 258 17.34 1.32 2.65
C ILE A 258 18.77 0.78 2.79
N GLU A 259 19.71 1.27 1.99
CA GLU A 259 21.10 0.82 1.97
C GLU A 259 21.85 1.14 3.26
N ASN A 260 21.63 2.33 3.82
CA ASN A 260 22.31 2.77 5.04
C ASN A 260 21.65 2.26 6.34
N GLY A 261 20.55 1.52 6.25
CA GLY A 261 19.85 0.90 7.38
C GLY A 261 18.82 1.78 8.08
N THR A 262 18.61 3.04 7.66
CA THR A 262 17.59 3.94 8.21
C THR A 262 16.20 3.29 8.13
N ALA A 263 15.86 2.72 6.97
CA ALA A 263 14.59 2.03 6.79
C ALA A 263 14.44 0.84 7.75
N TYR A 264 15.47 0.01 7.91
CA TYR A 264 15.43 -1.12 8.84
C TYR A 264 15.26 -0.66 10.29
N LYS A 265 16.04 0.33 10.71
CA LYS A 265 15.94 0.94 12.04
C LYS A 265 14.52 1.42 12.34
N LYS A 266 13.86 2.09 11.39
CA LYS A 266 12.48 2.57 11.53
C LYS A 266 11.50 1.40 11.64
N VAL A 267 11.42 0.53 10.66
CA VAL A 267 10.39 -0.51 10.61
C VAL A 267 10.59 -1.64 11.63
N SER A 268 11.80 -1.84 12.16
CA SER A 268 12.07 -2.83 13.21
C SER A 268 11.61 -2.36 14.58
N ARG A 269 11.52 -1.06 14.82
CA ARG A 269 11.06 -0.46 16.10
C ARG A 269 9.55 -0.60 16.32
N TRP A 270 8.77 -0.98 15.31
CA TRP A 270 7.33 -1.09 15.44
C TRP A 270 6.97 -2.03 16.59
N ARG A 271 6.45 -1.42 17.62
CA ARG A 271 5.92 -2.15 18.78
C ARG A 271 4.55 -2.68 18.40
N PHE A 272 4.29 -3.90 18.78
CA PHE A 272 2.97 -4.51 18.65
C PHE A 272 1.87 -3.57 19.15
N LYS A 273 0.75 -3.57 18.44
CA LYS A 273 -0.49 -2.99 18.92
C LYS A 273 -0.96 -3.72 20.19
#